data_fe06c09c7c68ec4b4adcabfcc8cf41f2
#
_entry.id   fe06c09c7c68ec4b4adcabfcc8cf41f2
#
_cell.length_a   1.000
_cell.length_b   1.000
_cell.length_c   1.000
_cell.angle_alpha   90.00
_cell.angle_beta   90.00
_cell.angle_gamma   90.00
#
_symmetry.space_group_name_H-M   'P 1'
#
loop_
_entity.id
_entity.type
_entity.pdbx_description
1 polymer ?
#
loop_
_entity_poly.entity_id
_entity_poly.type
_entity_poly.pdbx_seq_one_letter_code
_entity_poly.pdbx_strand_id
1 'polypeptide(L)'
;MKFGLTAVLLVTSAGAFAQFGPPPGGPPRPAKATAPEDLTGYWVALVTEDWRWRMVTPAKGDYDGVPLNPAGRKLADTWDPAKDEAAGNQCKAYGAAAITRVPGRFHITWQDDNTLKLETDAGTQTRLFHFGGKFPESGDAGWQGYSVASWDHQAGGGFGPPGPGGSLKVVTTHIKPGYLRKNGVPYSANAVVTEYFDAIKEPDGEQYLVVKTLVDDPQYLAGQFITSTHFKKEPDGAKWRPTPCAAR
;
A
#
# COMPACT_ATOMS: atom_id res chain seq x y z
N MET A 1 -34.60 85.05 21.53
CA MET A 1 -33.52 84.09 21.18
C MET A 1 -34.12 82.69 21.12
N LYS A 2 -34.29 82.17 19.91
CA LYS A 2 -34.84 80.84 19.69
C LYS A 2 -33.67 79.90 19.30
N PHE A 3 -33.40 78.91 20.11
CA PHE A 3 -32.36 77.84 19.79
C PHE A 3 -33.11 76.70 19.09
N GLY A 4 -32.71 76.43 17.83
CA GLY A 4 -33.22 75.32 17.09
C GLY A 4 -32.30 74.08 17.37
N LEU A 5 -32.91 72.98 17.78
CA LEU A 5 -32.24 71.67 18.00
C LEU A 5 -32.29 70.90 16.69
N THR A 6 -31.15 70.73 16.06
CA THR A 6 -31.02 69.88 14.86
C THR A 6 -30.71 68.44 15.29
N ALA A 7 -31.66 67.54 15.08
CA ALA A 7 -31.47 66.12 15.33
C ALA A 7 -30.74 65.48 14.13
N VAL A 8 -29.57 64.88 14.37
CA VAL A 8 -28.80 64.07 13.38
C VAL A 8 -29.26 62.64 13.52
N LEU A 9 -29.94 62.11 12.48
CA LEU A 9 -30.27 60.68 12.37
C LEU A 9 -29.02 59.93 11.86
N LEU A 10 -28.41 59.10 12.73
CA LEU A 10 -27.40 58.12 12.33
C LEU A 10 -28.11 56.87 11.78
N VAL A 11 -28.03 56.65 10.47
CA VAL A 11 -28.46 55.40 9.80
C VAL A 11 -27.32 54.41 9.88
N THR A 12 -27.39 53.42 10.79
CA THR A 12 -26.50 52.30 10.83
C THR A 12 -26.95 51.24 9.83
N SER A 13 -26.27 51.17 8.70
CA SER A 13 -26.43 50.05 7.75
C SER A 13 -25.76 48.79 8.29
N ALA A 14 -26.54 47.86 8.81
CA ALA A 14 -26.07 46.50 9.14
C ALA A 14 -25.81 45.75 7.82
N GLY A 15 -24.58 45.67 7.42
CA GLY A 15 -24.14 44.79 6.32
C GLY A 15 -24.38 43.34 6.71
N ALA A 16 -25.34 42.67 6.11
CA ALA A 16 -25.52 41.23 6.20
C ALA A 16 -24.38 40.57 5.45
N PHE A 17 -23.33 40.12 6.17
CA PHE A 17 -22.36 39.17 5.62
C PHE A 17 -23.06 37.82 5.49
N ALA A 18 -23.53 37.52 4.26
CA ALA A 18 -23.93 36.16 3.94
C ALA A 18 -22.70 35.26 4.09
N GLN A 19 -22.65 34.46 5.15
CA GLN A 19 -21.70 33.38 5.29
C GLN A 19 -22.06 32.32 4.23
N PHE A 20 -21.44 32.41 3.06
CA PHE A 20 -21.37 31.30 2.15
C PHE A 20 -20.43 30.25 2.78
N GLY A 21 -20.96 29.39 3.65
CA GLY A 21 -20.32 28.11 3.96
C GLY A 21 -20.15 27.33 2.66
N PRO A 22 -19.11 26.50 2.53
CA PRO A 22 -18.98 25.62 1.37
C PRO A 22 -20.28 24.82 1.22
N PRO A 23 -20.80 24.62 -0.01
CA PRO A 23 -22.03 23.85 -0.22
C PRO A 23 -21.85 22.46 0.42
N PRO A 24 -22.89 21.89 1.05
CA PRO A 24 -22.80 20.55 1.61
C PRO A 24 -22.31 19.63 0.49
N GLY A 25 -21.14 18.99 0.71
CA GLY A 25 -20.52 18.12 -0.27
C GLY A 25 -21.52 17.05 -0.70
N GLY A 26 -21.64 16.83 -2.00
CA GLY A 26 -22.40 15.70 -2.54
C GLY A 26 -21.90 14.37 -1.95
N PRO A 27 -22.59 13.25 -2.19
CA PRO A 27 -22.17 11.95 -1.70
C PRO A 27 -20.69 11.69 -2.09
N PRO A 28 -19.90 11.04 -1.22
CA PRO A 28 -18.51 10.75 -1.52
C PRO A 28 -18.38 10.08 -2.89
N ARG A 29 -17.49 10.58 -3.73
CA ARG A 29 -17.25 9.97 -5.04
C ARG A 29 -16.57 8.60 -4.85
N PRO A 30 -16.90 7.60 -5.68
CA PRO A 30 -16.20 6.32 -5.67
C PRO A 30 -14.69 6.48 -5.85
N ALA A 31 -13.91 5.65 -5.20
CA ALA A 31 -12.46 5.70 -5.26
C ALA A 31 -11.92 5.53 -6.68
N LYS A 32 -12.56 4.67 -7.49
CA LYS A 32 -12.25 4.47 -8.90
C LYS A 32 -12.42 5.76 -9.72
N ALA A 33 -13.46 6.54 -9.44
CA ALA A 33 -13.74 7.78 -10.16
C ALA A 33 -12.83 8.96 -9.73
N THR A 34 -12.15 8.82 -8.60
CA THR A 34 -11.24 9.83 -8.05
C THR A 34 -9.78 9.41 -8.11
N ALA A 35 -9.48 8.28 -8.75
CA ALA A 35 -8.12 7.78 -8.92
C ALA A 35 -7.24 8.82 -9.64
N PRO A 36 -6.12 9.28 -9.04
CA PRO A 36 -5.23 10.24 -9.68
C PRO A 36 -4.42 9.61 -10.80
N GLU A 37 -4.31 8.29 -10.81
CA GLU A 37 -3.55 7.51 -11.78
C GLU A 37 -4.22 6.14 -12.03
N ASP A 38 -3.95 5.54 -13.19
CA ASP A 38 -4.46 4.22 -13.55
C ASP A 38 -3.41 3.14 -13.25
N LEU A 39 -3.63 2.39 -12.17
CA LEU A 39 -2.80 1.27 -11.76
C LEU A 39 -3.20 -0.06 -12.43
N THR A 40 -4.30 -0.10 -13.20
CA THR A 40 -4.82 -1.36 -13.75
C THR A 40 -3.93 -1.96 -14.83
N GLY A 41 -4.05 -3.27 -15.05
CA GLY A 41 -3.32 -4.03 -16.06
C GLY A 41 -2.28 -4.98 -15.50
N TYR A 42 -1.41 -5.46 -16.38
CA TYR A 42 -0.36 -6.42 -16.07
C TYR A 42 0.97 -5.71 -15.87
N TRP A 43 1.70 -6.11 -14.85
CA TRP A 43 2.97 -5.52 -14.44
C TRP A 43 3.98 -6.62 -14.17
N VAL A 44 5.16 -6.57 -14.77
CA VAL A 44 6.25 -7.54 -14.53
C VAL A 44 7.32 -6.92 -13.65
N ALA A 45 7.79 -7.66 -12.66
CA ALA A 45 8.85 -7.21 -11.76
C ALA A 45 10.16 -6.92 -12.51
N LEU A 46 10.73 -5.74 -12.26
CA LEU A 46 12.10 -5.40 -12.60
C LEU A 46 12.94 -5.57 -11.33
N VAL A 47 13.84 -6.56 -11.33
CA VAL A 47 14.67 -6.83 -10.15
C VAL A 47 15.99 -6.10 -10.32
N THR A 48 15.97 -4.80 -10.05
CA THR A 48 17.15 -3.90 -10.11
C THR A 48 17.77 -3.68 -8.74
N GLU A 49 16.97 -3.82 -7.67
CA GLU A 49 17.37 -3.68 -6.29
C GLU A 49 17.29 -5.01 -5.55
N ASP A 50 18.15 -5.23 -4.58
CA ASP A 50 18.16 -6.41 -3.71
C ASP A 50 18.17 -7.75 -4.48
N TRP A 51 18.65 -7.78 -5.72
CA TRP A 51 18.57 -8.94 -6.61
C TRP A 51 19.15 -10.21 -5.95
N ARG A 52 20.22 -10.08 -5.15
CA ARG A 52 20.86 -11.16 -4.41
C ARG A 52 19.89 -11.89 -3.46
N TRP A 53 18.95 -11.16 -2.85
CA TRP A 53 17.98 -11.71 -1.90
C TRP A 53 16.59 -11.93 -2.49
N ARG A 54 16.37 -11.52 -3.75
CA ARG A 54 15.08 -11.67 -4.44
C ARG A 54 15.11 -12.78 -5.48
N MET A 55 16.20 -12.89 -6.26
CA MET A 55 16.32 -13.87 -7.34
C MET A 55 16.74 -15.26 -6.85
N VAL A 56 17.40 -15.35 -5.70
CA VAL A 56 17.82 -16.59 -5.08
C VAL A 56 17.39 -16.57 -3.62
N THR A 57 16.91 -17.72 -3.10
CA THR A 57 16.66 -17.84 -1.67
C THR A 57 17.98 -17.71 -0.91
N PRO A 58 18.15 -16.72 -0.04
CA PRO A 58 19.38 -16.53 0.71
C PRO A 58 19.63 -17.70 1.67
N ALA A 59 20.89 -17.88 2.06
CA ALA A 59 21.21 -18.86 3.10
C ALA A 59 20.60 -18.47 4.45
N LYS A 60 20.34 -19.46 5.31
CA LYS A 60 20.04 -19.20 6.72
C LYS A 60 21.21 -18.42 7.33
N GLY A 61 20.91 -17.37 8.11
CA GLY A 61 21.91 -16.46 8.68
C GLY A 61 22.24 -15.24 7.82
N ASP A 62 21.91 -15.23 6.53
CA ASP A 62 22.08 -14.07 5.66
C ASP A 62 20.87 -13.12 5.81
N TYR A 63 20.92 -12.27 6.82
CA TYR A 63 19.86 -11.33 7.16
C TYR A 63 20.27 -9.87 6.89
N ASP A 64 21.32 -9.64 6.14
CA ASP A 64 21.84 -8.32 5.86
C ASP A 64 20.76 -7.40 5.27
N GLY A 65 20.76 -6.15 5.74
CA GLY A 65 19.78 -5.11 5.32
C GLY A 65 18.40 -5.26 5.96
N VAL A 66 18.13 -6.27 6.81
CA VAL A 66 16.91 -6.34 7.62
C VAL A 66 17.24 -5.96 9.06
N PRO A 67 16.57 -4.96 9.66
CA PRO A 67 16.83 -4.50 11.01
C PRO A 67 16.25 -5.46 12.06
N LEU A 68 16.67 -6.73 12.05
CA LEU A 68 16.21 -7.72 13.02
C LEU A 68 16.68 -7.37 14.44
N ASN A 69 15.76 -7.40 15.39
CA ASN A 69 16.10 -7.41 16.80
C ASN A 69 16.57 -8.82 17.25
N PRO A 70 17.07 -9.00 18.47
CA PRO A 70 17.53 -10.32 18.95
C PRO A 70 16.45 -11.41 18.89
N ALA A 71 15.18 -11.09 19.14
CA ALA A 71 14.08 -12.06 19.08
C ALA A 71 13.80 -12.50 17.62
N GLY A 72 13.78 -11.55 16.69
CA GLY A 72 13.62 -11.82 15.26
C GLY A 72 14.77 -12.68 14.72
N ARG A 73 16.02 -12.38 15.08
CA ARG A 73 17.19 -13.17 14.68
C ARG A 73 17.10 -14.59 15.23
N LYS A 74 16.80 -14.74 16.53
CA LYS A 74 16.64 -16.07 17.14
C LYS A 74 15.58 -16.91 16.44
N LEU A 75 14.45 -16.30 16.05
CA LEU A 75 13.40 -17.00 15.32
C LEU A 75 13.84 -17.34 13.89
N ALA A 76 14.48 -16.41 13.17
CA ALA A 76 15.01 -16.64 11.82
C ALA A 76 16.01 -17.83 11.79
N ASP A 77 16.83 -17.99 12.83
CA ASP A 77 17.79 -19.08 12.95
C ASP A 77 17.12 -20.46 13.11
N THR A 78 15.83 -20.53 13.41
CA THR A 78 15.06 -21.79 13.46
C THR A 78 14.47 -22.18 12.10
N TRP A 79 14.61 -21.34 11.06
CA TRP A 79 14.00 -21.59 9.76
C TRP A 79 14.38 -22.96 9.19
N ASP A 80 13.36 -23.67 8.75
CA ASP A 80 13.47 -25.00 8.13
C ASP A 80 12.36 -25.13 7.06
N PRO A 81 12.70 -24.99 5.78
CA PRO A 81 11.69 -25.00 4.71
C PRO A 81 10.97 -26.33 4.60
N ALA A 82 11.62 -27.46 4.95
CA ALA A 82 10.97 -28.77 4.90
C ALA A 82 9.86 -28.90 5.96
N LYS A 83 10.05 -28.28 7.14
CA LYS A 83 9.00 -28.20 8.16
C LYS A 83 7.85 -27.30 7.72
N ASP A 84 8.15 -26.19 7.06
CA ASP A 84 7.10 -25.30 6.53
C ASP A 84 6.28 -26.00 5.45
N GLU A 85 6.90 -26.75 4.55
CA GLU A 85 6.20 -27.54 3.54
C GLU A 85 5.34 -28.64 4.15
N ALA A 86 5.87 -29.41 5.09
CA ALA A 86 5.15 -30.47 5.77
C ALA A 86 3.94 -29.95 6.57
N ALA A 87 4.01 -28.71 7.04
CA ALA A 87 2.93 -28.03 7.77
C ALA A 87 1.96 -27.24 6.86
N GLY A 88 2.11 -27.28 5.53
CA GLY A 88 1.30 -26.51 4.60
C GLY A 88 1.55 -24.98 4.66
N ASN A 89 2.73 -24.57 5.14
CA ASN A 89 3.10 -23.18 5.38
C ASN A 89 4.03 -22.60 4.31
N GLN A 90 4.09 -23.18 3.13
CA GLN A 90 4.97 -22.75 2.03
C GLN A 90 4.68 -21.31 1.56
N CYS A 91 3.52 -20.74 1.89
CA CYS A 91 3.17 -19.35 1.56
C CYS A 91 3.65 -18.30 2.57
N LYS A 92 4.40 -18.65 3.61
CA LYS A 92 4.88 -17.70 4.64
C LYS A 92 5.64 -16.50 4.06
N ALA A 93 6.39 -16.69 2.98
CA ALA A 93 7.14 -15.62 2.30
C ALA A 93 6.37 -14.94 1.16
N TYR A 94 5.08 -15.24 1.02
CA TYR A 94 4.19 -14.64 0.00
C TYR A 94 3.08 -13.79 0.62
N GLY A 95 3.16 -13.50 1.92
CA GLY A 95 2.23 -12.61 2.60
C GLY A 95 2.40 -11.14 2.24
N ALA A 96 1.46 -10.30 2.67
CA ALA A 96 1.43 -8.87 2.34
C ALA A 96 2.76 -8.15 2.58
N ALA A 97 3.49 -8.51 3.64
CA ALA A 97 4.77 -7.89 4.00
C ALA A 97 5.94 -8.25 3.06
N ALA A 98 5.75 -9.22 2.15
CA ALA A 98 6.84 -9.74 1.31
C ALA A 98 6.48 -9.86 -0.18
N ILE A 99 5.20 -9.97 -0.52
CA ILE A 99 4.75 -10.38 -1.86
C ILE A 99 5.24 -9.43 -2.97
N THR A 100 5.37 -8.14 -2.70
CA THR A 100 5.89 -7.15 -3.67
C THR A 100 7.35 -7.38 -4.01
N ARG A 101 8.09 -8.11 -3.16
CA ARG A 101 9.50 -8.46 -3.38
C ARG A 101 9.68 -9.78 -4.13
N VAL A 102 8.65 -10.62 -4.20
CA VAL A 102 8.71 -11.88 -4.95
C VAL A 102 8.73 -11.55 -6.44
N PRO A 103 9.77 -11.96 -7.20
CA PRO A 103 9.78 -11.74 -8.64
C PRO A 103 8.63 -12.47 -9.32
N GLY A 104 7.87 -11.76 -10.13
CA GLY A 104 6.69 -12.28 -10.80
C GLY A 104 5.91 -11.16 -11.46
N ARG A 105 4.63 -11.39 -11.70
CA ARG A 105 3.71 -10.44 -12.30
C ARG A 105 2.60 -10.09 -11.35
N PHE A 106 2.12 -8.85 -11.47
CA PHE A 106 0.87 -8.39 -10.88
C PHE A 106 -0.18 -8.22 -11.97
N HIS A 107 -1.41 -8.55 -11.65
CA HIS A 107 -2.59 -8.15 -12.39
C HIS A 107 -3.47 -7.32 -11.47
N ILE A 108 -3.61 -6.04 -11.79
CA ILE A 108 -4.37 -5.09 -10.99
C ILE A 108 -5.66 -4.75 -11.72
N THR A 109 -6.79 -4.90 -11.06
CA THR A 109 -8.13 -4.62 -11.60
C THR A 109 -9.03 -4.01 -10.54
N TRP A 110 -10.05 -3.27 -10.96
CA TRP A 110 -11.12 -2.88 -10.06
C TRP A 110 -12.10 -4.04 -9.91
N GLN A 111 -12.31 -4.52 -8.68
CA GLN A 111 -13.34 -5.50 -8.38
C GLN A 111 -14.72 -4.83 -8.32
N ASP A 112 -14.76 -3.63 -7.76
CA ASP A 112 -15.90 -2.72 -7.72
C ASP A 112 -15.41 -1.25 -7.64
N ASP A 113 -16.32 -0.30 -7.45
CA ASP A 113 -15.99 1.12 -7.45
C ASP A 113 -15.09 1.57 -6.28
N ASN A 114 -14.98 0.78 -5.22
CA ASN A 114 -14.21 1.09 -4.01
C ASN A 114 -13.27 -0.04 -3.56
N THR A 115 -13.09 -1.07 -4.39
CA THR A 115 -12.18 -2.18 -4.10
C THR A 115 -11.25 -2.43 -5.28
N LEU A 116 -9.96 -2.15 -5.11
CA LEU A 116 -8.93 -2.50 -6.07
C LEU A 116 -8.40 -3.90 -5.73
N LYS A 117 -8.30 -4.77 -6.72
CA LYS A 117 -7.80 -6.14 -6.59
C LYS A 117 -6.41 -6.23 -7.21
N LEU A 118 -5.45 -6.78 -6.47
CA LEU A 118 -4.12 -7.13 -6.93
C LEU A 118 -3.96 -8.66 -6.86
N GLU A 119 -3.73 -9.29 -8.00
CA GLU A 119 -3.41 -10.71 -8.13
C GLU A 119 -1.94 -10.89 -8.48
N THR A 120 -1.31 -11.96 -8.01
CA THR A 120 0.08 -12.30 -8.35
C THR A 120 0.14 -13.66 -9.01
N ASP A 121 0.98 -13.81 -10.05
CA ASP A 121 1.25 -15.11 -10.66
C ASP A 121 2.18 -15.96 -9.78
N ALA A 122 3.21 -15.36 -9.20
CA ALA A 122 4.06 -16.04 -8.25
C ALA A 122 3.35 -16.23 -6.90
N GLY A 123 3.17 -17.48 -6.48
CA GLY A 123 2.47 -17.85 -5.26
C GLY A 123 0.94 -17.81 -5.37
N THR A 124 0.39 -17.37 -6.51
CA THR A 124 -1.08 -17.30 -6.77
C THR A 124 -1.83 -16.63 -5.63
N GLN A 125 -1.44 -15.39 -5.30
CA GLN A 125 -2.05 -14.64 -4.21
C GLN A 125 -3.03 -13.59 -4.74
N THR A 126 -4.02 -13.25 -3.93
CA THR A 126 -4.98 -12.17 -4.19
C THR A 126 -5.04 -11.24 -3.00
N ARG A 127 -4.95 -9.94 -3.24
CA ARG A 127 -5.11 -8.87 -2.26
C ARG A 127 -6.26 -7.97 -2.67
N LEU A 128 -7.06 -7.56 -1.69
CA LEU A 128 -8.15 -6.60 -1.89
C LEU A 128 -7.83 -5.33 -1.11
N PHE A 129 -7.81 -4.20 -1.80
CA PHE A 129 -7.55 -2.89 -1.23
C PHE A 129 -8.87 -2.14 -1.11
N HIS A 130 -9.37 -1.99 0.11
CA HIS A 130 -10.69 -1.43 0.41
C HIS A 130 -10.60 0.08 0.66
N PHE A 131 -11.17 0.88 -0.20
CA PHE A 131 -11.26 2.33 -0.02
C PHE A 131 -12.43 2.67 0.91
N GLY A 132 -12.18 3.59 1.87
CA GLY A 132 -13.17 3.97 2.87
C GLY A 132 -13.52 2.85 3.86
N GLY A 133 -12.85 1.72 3.77
CA GLY A 133 -13.00 0.59 4.68
C GLY A 133 -12.48 0.91 6.08
N LYS A 134 -12.96 0.15 7.06
CA LYS A 134 -12.42 0.12 8.41
C LYS A 134 -11.79 -1.24 8.65
N PHE A 135 -10.73 -1.28 9.43
CA PHE A 135 -10.18 -2.56 9.86
C PHE A 135 -11.24 -3.35 10.65
N PRO A 136 -11.39 -4.66 10.38
CA PRO A 136 -12.28 -5.50 11.16
C PRO A 136 -11.77 -5.57 12.61
N GLU A 137 -12.69 -5.63 13.58
CA GLU A 137 -12.32 -5.82 14.99
C GLU A 137 -11.76 -7.21 15.26
N SER A 138 -12.18 -8.19 14.45
CA SER A 138 -11.72 -9.58 14.51
C SER A 138 -11.90 -10.22 13.12
N GLY A 139 -11.17 -11.28 12.84
CA GLY A 139 -11.30 -12.04 11.61
C GLY A 139 -10.15 -13.03 11.46
N ASP A 140 -10.29 -13.99 10.56
CA ASP A 140 -9.22 -14.92 10.22
C ASP A 140 -8.08 -14.17 9.54
N ALA A 141 -6.91 -14.21 10.17
CA ALA A 141 -5.69 -13.65 9.61
C ALA A 141 -5.26 -14.49 8.41
N GLY A 142 -5.43 -13.93 7.20
CA GLY A 142 -4.87 -14.49 5.98
C GLY A 142 -3.40 -14.07 5.79
N TRP A 143 -2.70 -14.68 4.85
CA TRP A 143 -1.35 -14.23 4.47
C TRP A 143 -1.35 -12.79 3.95
N GLN A 144 -2.46 -12.37 3.31
CA GLN A 144 -2.60 -11.03 2.74
C GLN A 144 -3.25 -10.03 3.71
N GLY A 145 -3.75 -10.50 4.87
CA GLY A 145 -4.39 -9.67 5.87
C GLY A 145 -5.59 -8.89 5.35
N TYR A 146 -5.89 -7.78 6.01
CA TYR A 146 -6.91 -6.83 5.58
C TYR A 146 -6.25 -5.49 5.22
N SER A 147 -6.53 -4.97 4.04
CA SER A 147 -5.91 -3.76 3.50
C SER A 147 -6.93 -2.64 3.35
N VAL A 148 -6.67 -1.53 4.02
CA VAL A 148 -7.41 -0.26 3.84
C VAL A 148 -6.60 0.63 2.91
N ALA A 149 -7.27 1.17 1.89
CA ALA A 149 -6.67 1.99 0.85
C ALA A 149 -7.17 3.43 0.89
N SER A 150 -6.33 4.34 0.45
CA SER A 150 -6.68 5.74 0.22
C SER A 150 -5.80 6.31 -0.90
N TRP A 151 -6.33 7.31 -1.62
CA TRP A 151 -5.49 8.13 -2.50
C TRP A 151 -4.77 9.19 -1.67
N ASP A 152 -3.45 9.21 -1.76
CA ASP A 152 -2.60 10.26 -1.21
C ASP A 152 -2.33 11.26 -2.33
N HIS A 153 -3.18 12.27 -2.43
CA HIS A 153 -3.05 13.31 -3.46
C HIS A 153 -1.87 14.22 -3.14
N GLN A 154 -1.13 14.61 -4.15
CA GLN A 154 -0.11 15.64 -3.98
C GLN A 154 -0.79 16.92 -3.48
N ALA A 155 -0.30 17.45 -2.36
CA ALA A 155 -0.76 18.74 -1.88
C ALA A 155 -0.50 19.79 -2.97
N GLY A 156 -1.57 20.42 -3.46
CA GLY A 156 -1.45 21.60 -4.31
C GLY A 156 -0.70 22.69 -3.54
N GLY A 157 0.26 23.36 -4.17
CA GLY A 157 0.95 24.47 -3.54
C GLY A 157 -0.04 25.60 -3.19
N GLY A 158 -0.32 25.84 -1.90
CA GLY A 158 -1.21 26.87 -1.43
C GLY A 158 -2.67 26.43 -1.25
N PHE A 159 -3.62 27.38 -1.37
CA PHE A 159 -5.07 27.15 -1.21
C PHE A 159 -5.76 26.62 -2.48
N GLY A 160 -5.00 26.07 -3.44
CA GLY A 160 -5.54 25.48 -4.67
C GLY A 160 -6.04 24.04 -4.48
N PRO A 161 -6.79 23.51 -5.48
CA PRO A 161 -7.14 22.10 -5.51
C PRO A 161 -5.86 21.23 -5.54
N PRO A 162 -5.92 19.94 -5.11
CA PRO A 162 -4.80 19.03 -5.24
C PRO A 162 -4.23 19.04 -6.66
N GLY A 163 -2.89 19.04 -6.76
CA GLY A 163 -2.22 18.95 -8.06
C GLY A 163 -2.54 17.63 -8.78
N PRO A 164 -2.29 17.55 -10.09
CA PRO A 164 -2.41 16.30 -10.81
C PRO A 164 -1.37 15.29 -10.27
N GLY A 165 -1.80 14.05 -10.05
CA GLY A 165 -0.98 12.98 -9.50
C GLY A 165 -1.26 12.68 -8.03
N GLY A 166 -0.68 11.62 -7.57
CA GLY A 166 -0.84 11.10 -6.20
C GLY A 166 -0.48 9.62 -6.17
N SER A 167 -0.35 9.08 -4.99
CA SER A 167 -0.03 7.67 -4.75
C SER A 167 -1.25 6.91 -4.25
N LEU A 168 -1.33 5.62 -4.56
CA LEU A 168 -2.18 4.73 -3.78
C LEU A 168 -1.46 4.39 -2.48
N LYS A 169 -2.01 4.80 -1.35
CA LYS A 169 -1.57 4.37 -0.02
C LYS A 169 -2.40 3.20 0.45
N VAL A 170 -1.74 2.13 0.88
CA VAL A 170 -2.38 0.93 1.43
C VAL A 170 -1.80 0.64 2.80
N VAL A 171 -2.66 0.47 3.80
CA VAL A 171 -2.26 0.00 5.14
C VAL A 171 -2.87 -1.37 5.36
N THR A 172 -2.03 -2.35 5.69
CA THR A 172 -2.45 -3.74 5.90
C THR A 172 -2.11 -4.19 7.31
N THR A 173 -3.09 -4.76 7.97
CA THR A 173 -3.00 -5.38 9.29
C THR A 173 -3.71 -6.74 9.29
N HIS A 174 -3.89 -7.38 10.46
CA HIS A 174 -4.56 -8.68 10.58
C HIS A 174 -3.91 -9.73 9.66
N ILE A 175 -2.58 -9.74 9.62
CA ILE A 175 -1.81 -10.67 8.79
C ILE A 175 -1.41 -11.90 9.59
N LYS A 176 -1.38 -13.05 8.91
CA LYS A 176 -0.82 -14.27 9.47
C LYS A 176 0.71 -14.14 9.57
N PRO A 177 1.34 -14.54 10.70
CA PRO A 177 2.80 -14.47 10.82
C PRO A 177 3.51 -15.19 9.68
N GLY A 178 4.53 -14.55 9.11
CA GLY A 178 5.23 -15.07 7.94
C GLY A 178 6.68 -14.59 7.85
N TYR A 179 7.19 -14.52 6.63
CA TYR A 179 8.56 -14.15 6.37
C TYR A 179 8.66 -12.94 5.43
N LEU A 180 9.55 -12.00 5.75
CA LEU A 180 9.96 -10.87 4.89
C LEU A 180 10.87 -11.33 3.73
N ARG A 181 11.55 -12.45 3.92
CA ARG A 181 12.43 -13.10 2.94
C ARG A 181 12.28 -14.62 3.04
N LYS A 182 12.51 -15.32 1.93
CA LYS A 182 12.35 -16.78 1.83
C LYS A 182 13.30 -17.58 2.73
N ASN A 183 14.28 -16.95 3.36
CA ASN A 183 15.19 -17.61 4.31
C ASN A 183 14.76 -17.47 5.78
N GLY A 184 13.46 -17.30 6.03
CA GLY A 184 12.88 -17.34 7.37
C GLY A 184 12.98 -16.05 8.18
N VAL A 185 13.33 -14.92 7.56
CA VAL A 185 13.31 -13.61 8.22
C VAL A 185 11.88 -13.26 8.62
N PRO A 186 11.51 -13.27 9.93
CA PRO A 186 10.12 -13.26 10.35
C PRO A 186 9.47 -11.87 10.35
N TYR A 187 8.16 -11.87 10.23
CA TYR A 187 7.27 -10.84 10.77
C TYR A 187 6.15 -11.47 11.61
N SER A 188 5.63 -10.73 12.57
CA SER A 188 4.59 -11.20 13.49
C SER A 188 3.17 -10.89 13.00
N ALA A 189 2.15 -11.40 13.72
CA ALA A 189 0.76 -11.05 13.48
C ALA A 189 0.45 -9.57 13.80
N ASN A 190 1.31 -8.90 14.57
CA ASN A 190 1.17 -7.50 14.96
C ASN A 190 1.84 -6.54 13.96
N ALA A 191 2.46 -7.08 12.90
CA ALA A 191 3.10 -6.25 11.90
C ALA A 191 2.06 -5.36 11.17
N VAL A 192 2.46 -4.13 10.92
CA VAL A 192 1.71 -3.17 10.10
C VAL A 192 2.51 -2.94 8.82
N VAL A 193 1.87 -3.18 7.68
CA VAL A 193 2.48 -2.95 6.37
C VAL A 193 1.86 -1.72 5.75
N THR A 194 2.68 -0.71 5.46
CA THR A 194 2.27 0.48 4.72
C THR A 194 2.94 0.48 3.35
N GLU A 195 2.15 0.59 2.31
CA GLU A 195 2.64 0.58 0.93
C GLU A 195 2.16 1.83 0.19
N TYR A 196 3.02 2.32 -0.69
CA TYR A 196 2.70 3.39 -1.63
C TYR A 196 2.96 2.86 -3.04
N PHE A 197 1.96 2.95 -3.89
CA PHE A 197 2.03 2.55 -5.30
C PHE A 197 1.99 3.82 -6.14
N ASP A 198 3.02 4.01 -6.95
CA ASP A 198 3.21 5.19 -7.80
C ASP A 198 3.40 4.72 -9.25
N ALA A 199 2.47 5.08 -10.14
CA ALA A 199 2.61 4.82 -11.57
C ALA A 199 3.37 5.98 -12.23
N ILE A 200 4.37 5.65 -13.01
CA ILE A 200 5.19 6.60 -13.76
C ILE A 200 4.99 6.32 -15.25
N LYS A 201 4.66 7.35 -16.01
CA LYS A 201 4.58 7.28 -17.46
C LYS A 201 5.74 8.06 -18.07
N GLU A 202 6.59 7.36 -18.83
CA GLU A 202 7.72 7.96 -19.51
C GLU A 202 7.30 8.64 -20.84
N PRO A 203 8.10 9.58 -21.36
CA PRO A 203 7.79 10.26 -22.61
C PRO A 203 7.67 9.36 -23.84
N ASP A 204 8.33 8.21 -23.85
CA ASP A 204 8.27 7.20 -24.90
C ASP A 204 7.01 6.31 -24.82
N GLY A 205 6.18 6.52 -23.79
CA GLY A 205 4.94 5.78 -23.54
C GLY A 205 5.11 4.56 -22.66
N GLU A 206 6.33 4.19 -22.26
CA GLU A 206 6.56 3.14 -21.27
C GLU A 206 5.97 3.52 -19.92
N GLN A 207 5.46 2.53 -19.19
CA GLN A 207 4.88 2.74 -17.87
C GLN A 207 5.56 1.84 -16.83
N TYR A 208 5.85 2.44 -15.70
CA TYR A 208 6.48 1.78 -14.57
C TYR A 208 5.62 1.94 -13.33
N LEU A 209 5.67 0.97 -12.44
CA LEU A 209 5.04 1.01 -11.12
C LEU A 209 6.14 0.86 -10.09
N VAL A 210 6.24 1.83 -9.19
CA VAL A 210 7.12 1.78 -8.03
C VAL A 210 6.29 1.49 -6.79
N VAL A 211 6.65 0.47 -6.05
CA VAL A 211 5.98 0.12 -4.79
C VAL A 211 6.96 0.27 -3.64
N LYS A 212 6.75 1.30 -2.83
CA LYS A 212 7.48 1.49 -1.57
C LYS A 212 6.73 0.78 -0.46
N THR A 213 7.37 -0.17 0.20
CA THR A 213 6.80 -0.95 1.31
C THR A 213 7.54 -0.66 2.60
N LEU A 214 6.81 -0.31 3.66
CA LEU A 214 7.29 -0.11 5.01
C LEU A 214 6.64 -1.17 5.91
N VAL A 215 7.47 -1.94 6.62
CA VAL A 215 6.99 -2.93 7.60
C VAL A 215 7.41 -2.49 8.99
N ASP A 216 6.42 -2.22 9.83
CA ASP A 216 6.57 -1.96 11.26
C ASP A 216 6.22 -3.22 12.03
N ASP A 217 7.19 -3.79 12.74
CA ASP A 217 6.99 -4.96 13.60
C ASP A 217 7.93 -4.92 14.80
N PRO A 218 7.60 -4.21 15.87
CA PRO A 218 8.47 -4.08 17.03
C PRO A 218 8.73 -5.41 17.76
N GLN A 219 7.96 -6.47 17.45
CA GLN A 219 8.22 -7.80 18.00
C GLN A 219 9.51 -8.41 17.45
N TYR A 220 9.82 -8.21 16.16
CA TYR A 220 10.96 -8.84 15.49
C TYR A 220 11.94 -7.86 14.83
N LEU A 221 11.55 -6.60 14.68
CA LEU A 221 12.37 -5.56 14.06
C LEU A 221 12.78 -4.50 15.09
N ALA A 222 14.01 -4.01 14.97
CA ALA A 222 14.54 -2.89 15.77
C ALA A 222 14.17 -1.52 15.16
N GLY A 223 13.63 -1.49 13.96
CA GLY A 223 13.18 -0.32 13.22
C GLY A 223 12.41 -0.76 11.98
N GLN A 224 11.86 0.19 11.23
CA GLN A 224 11.11 -0.11 10.01
C GLN A 224 11.99 -0.85 8.98
N PHE A 225 11.46 -1.90 8.38
CA PHE A 225 12.03 -2.50 7.19
C PHE A 225 11.41 -1.84 5.97
N ILE A 226 12.21 -1.07 5.24
CA ILE A 226 11.77 -0.27 4.09
C ILE A 226 12.37 -0.86 2.83
N THR A 227 11.52 -1.07 1.83
CA THR A 227 11.93 -1.55 0.51
C THR A 227 11.24 -0.77 -0.60
N SER A 228 11.86 -0.71 -1.76
CA SER A 228 11.26 -0.23 -3.00
C SER A 228 11.36 -1.32 -4.05
N THR A 229 10.28 -1.58 -4.76
CA THR A 229 10.23 -2.58 -5.82
C THR A 229 9.66 -1.96 -7.09
N HIS A 230 10.19 -2.37 -8.24
CA HIS A 230 9.88 -1.78 -9.52
C HIS A 230 9.23 -2.80 -10.45
N PHE A 231 8.28 -2.32 -11.22
CA PHE A 231 7.57 -3.14 -12.22
C PHE A 231 7.45 -2.34 -13.51
N LYS A 232 7.45 -3.05 -14.64
CA LYS A 232 7.16 -2.49 -15.96
C LYS A 232 5.80 -2.99 -16.43
N LYS A 233 5.00 -2.12 -17.01
CA LYS A 233 3.69 -2.51 -17.57
C LYS A 233 3.87 -3.41 -18.77
N GLU A 234 3.11 -4.48 -18.82
CA GLU A 234 2.99 -5.36 -19.99
C GLU A 234 1.70 -5.03 -20.76
N PRO A 235 1.68 -5.23 -22.09
CA PRO A 235 0.52 -4.85 -22.91
C PRO A 235 -0.71 -5.71 -22.61
N ASP A 236 -0.51 -6.96 -22.16
CA ASP A 236 -1.56 -7.93 -21.88
C ASP A 236 -1.10 -9.02 -20.92
N GLY A 237 -1.96 -10.01 -20.69
CA GLY A 237 -1.70 -11.18 -19.84
C GLY A 237 -1.05 -12.38 -20.53
N ALA A 238 -0.52 -12.27 -21.75
CA ALA A 238 0.03 -13.42 -22.49
C ALA A 238 1.15 -14.16 -21.75
N LYS A 239 1.88 -13.45 -20.89
CA LYS A 239 2.96 -14.01 -20.08
C LYS A 239 2.55 -14.37 -18.65
N TRP A 240 1.29 -14.23 -18.30
CA TRP A 240 0.76 -14.61 -16.98
C TRP A 240 0.91 -16.11 -16.74
N ARG A 241 1.63 -16.48 -15.68
CA ARG A 241 1.93 -17.89 -15.37
C ARG A 241 1.80 -18.14 -13.88
N PRO A 242 0.60 -18.46 -13.39
CA PRO A 242 0.41 -18.79 -11.99
C PRO A 242 1.29 -19.97 -11.54
N THR A 243 1.99 -19.79 -10.45
CA THR A 243 2.79 -20.83 -9.80
C THR A 243 2.41 -20.94 -8.33
N PRO A 244 2.44 -22.12 -7.71
CA PRO A 244 2.18 -22.25 -6.29
C PRO A 244 3.26 -21.57 -5.45
N CYS A 245 2.96 -21.36 -4.17
CA CYS A 245 3.97 -20.97 -3.20
C CYS A 245 5.01 -22.11 -3.04
N ALA A 246 6.24 -21.69 -2.75
CA ALA A 246 7.33 -22.61 -2.39
C ALA A 246 8.02 -22.08 -1.13
N ALA A 247 8.33 -22.96 -0.18
CA ALA A 247 9.00 -22.60 1.06
C ALA A 247 10.49 -22.22 0.85
N ARG A 248 11.03 -22.48 -0.34
CA ARG A 248 12.41 -22.18 -0.72
C ARG A 248 12.50 -21.57 -2.12
#